data_eeb7b271789fab5b12a7de5b7b17c04b
#
_entry.id   eeb7b271789fab5b12a7de5b7b17c04b
#
_cell.length_a   1.000
_cell.length_b   1.000
_cell.length_c   1.000
_cell.angle_alpha   90.00
_cell.angle_beta   90.00
_cell.angle_gamma   90.00
#
_symmetry.space_group_name_H-M   'P 1'
#
loop_
_entity.id
_entity.type
_entity.pdbx_description
1 polymer ?
#
loop_
_entity_poly.entity_id
_entity_poly.type
_entity_poly.pdbx_seq_one_letter_code
_entity_poly.pdbx_strand_id
1 'polypeptide(L)'
;MGAAVRGYQTDQLQRSRQPCANPDLLAALSAPSTYPGRPAVTMHETHASWVFVAGSRTYKIKKPLALGFLDYSTLARRRAACREEVRVNQSLAPDIYLGVRAIVASGKRFRFAPDGVPDAVEYAVEMRTFDEAGTLAGLIAADRLRYEHLAAAARMLADFHRSAPLAPGWGPDRVLDIWRTNLEELGEIEHPASWRIDVLQAFAERFVEAHAAEIRRRAALGLVRDGHGDLRCEHVLVTPALAAVDRVEFDPHLRRVDVACDLAFLTMDLEARGQRWAAQALVDTYRDAGLSPGGEQLRAFFAAHWALVRAKVGLIATPGGASEAGGDRPPGAAELWSLGERLCWRARAPLAVLICGPAASGKSTLAAELTRRSELPIVSSDLVRKRLAGVGADERARPEHYLAPFTRETYERLAQNASLALSRQYGVIVDATCRSRRDRAPLLEQLRASGARLLVIRCEVALERALARARRRMGDPQRASDATPQVVEEQFRSFEELDELPVASVLRVDTAQPLEDQLAELALAVDACGEGWAAR
;
A
#
# COMPACT_ATOMS: atom_id res chain seq x y z
N MET A 1 -11.36 -14.68 -22.45
CA MET A 1 -10.36 -13.60 -22.47
C MET A 1 -9.41 -13.63 -21.26
N GLY A 2 -9.13 -14.83 -20.75
CA GLY A 2 -8.30 -15.06 -19.55
C GLY A 2 -6.88 -15.56 -19.86
N ALA A 3 -6.31 -15.27 -21.02
CA ALA A 3 -5.01 -15.83 -21.42
C ALA A 3 -3.86 -14.78 -21.51
N ALA A 4 -4.13 -13.51 -21.36
CA ALA A 4 -3.14 -12.46 -21.56
C ALA A 4 -2.40 -12.01 -20.28
N VAL A 5 -2.79 -12.50 -19.11
CA VAL A 5 -2.17 -12.11 -17.83
C VAL A 5 -1.50 -13.32 -17.13
N ARG A 6 -1.52 -14.50 -17.71
CA ARG A 6 -0.80 -15.67 -17.20
C ARG A 6 0.66 -15.62 -17.62
N GLY A 7 1.50 -14.87 -16.93
CA GLY A 7 2.87 -14.77 -17.43
C GLY A 7 3.97 -14.34 -16.46
N TYR A 8 3.72 -14.20 -15.19
CA TYR A 8 4.80 -14.19 -14.22
C TYR A 8 5.12 -15.61 -13.73
N GLN A 9 5.42 -16.51 -14.67
CA GLN A 9 6.03 -17.78 -14.27
C GLN A 9 7.51 -17.52 -13.96
N THR A 10 7.86 -17.64 -12.71
CA THR A 10 9.23 -17.55 -12.16
C THR A 10 10.23 -18.40 -12.94
N ASP A 11 9.80 -19.50 -13.54
CA ASP A 11 10.64 -20.39 -14.33
C ASP A 11 11.02 -19.83 -15.72
N GLN A 12 10.24 -18.88 -16.27
CA GLN A 12 10.58 -18.21 -17.53
C GLN A 12 11.54 -17.03 -17.36
N LEU A 13 11.51 -16.34 -16.20
CA LEU A 13 12.47 -15.28 -15.90
C LEU A 13 13.87 -15.83 -15.63
N GLN A 14 14.00 -17.06 -15.12
CA GLN A 14 15.29 -17.71 -14.87
C GLN A 14 15.80 -18.50 -16.09
N ARG A 15 14.94 -18.92 -17.03
CA ARG A 15 15.31 -19.72 -18.21
C ARG A 15 15.28 -18.99 -19.53
N SER A 16 14.83 -17.74 -19.59
CA SER A 16 15.04 -16.94 -20.78
C SER A 16 16.55 -16.74 -20.94
N ARG A 17 17.17 -17.54 -21.81
CA ARG A 17 18.50 -17.22 -22.35
C ARG A 17 18.46 -15.73 -22.66
N GLN A 18 19.37 -14.96 -22.06
CA GLN A 18 19.48 -13.53 -22.32
C GLN A 18 19.32 -13.32 -23.82
N PRO A 19 18.40 -12.48 -24.26
CA PRO A 19 18.21 -12.23 -25.67
C PRO A 19 19.57 -11.81 -26.22
N CYS A 20 19.98 -12.39 -27.34
CA CYS A 20 21.23 -12.07 -27.98
C CYS A 20 21.19 -10.60 -28.43
N ALA A 21 21.55 -9.70 -27.52
CA ALA A 21 21.95 -8.37 -27.92
C ALA A 21 23.10 -8.54 -28.88
N ASN A 22 23.09 -7.80 -29.98
CA ASN A 22 24.29 -7.71 -30.81
C ASN A 22 25.40 -7.09 -29.94
N PRO A 23 26.42 -7.87 -29.49
CA PRO A 23 27.45 -7.37 -28.55
C PRO A 23 28.21 -6.18 -29.14
N ASP A 24 28.38 -6.18 -30.48
CA ASP A 24 29.05 -5.09 -31.19
C ASP A 24 28.22 -3.79 -31.12
N LEU A 25 26.89 -3.91 -31.15
CA LEU A 25 26.00 -2.76 -30.97
C LEU A 25 26.11 -2.17 -29.57
N LEU A 26 26.03 -2.99 -28.53
CA LEU A 26 26.15 -2.50 -27.12
C LEU A 26 27.52 -1.90 -26.85
N ALA A 27 28.59 -2.52 -27.34
CA ALA A 27 29.95 -1.99 -27.22
C ALA A 27 30.09 -0.64 -27.96
N ALA A 28 29.55 -0.52 -29.17
CA ALA A 28 29.57 0.73 -29.93
C ALA A 28 28.75 1.84 -29.24
N LEU A 29 27.57 1.53 -28.70
CA LEU A 29 26.72 2.49 -27.97
C LEU A 29 27.29 2.89 -26.62
N SER A 30 28.16 2.10 -26.03
CA SER A 30 28.92 2.47 -24.83
C SER A 30 30.13 3.35 -25.14
N ALA A 31 30.50 3.47 -26.42
CA ALA A 31 31.68 4.24 -26.82
C ALA A 31 31.33 5.73 -27.06
N PRO A 32 32.06 6.68 -26.46
CA PRO A 32 31.88 8.13 -26.69
C PRO A 32 31.90 8.53 -28.17
N SER A 33 32.64 7.80 -29.00
CA SER A 33 32.78 8.09 -30.43
C SER A 33 31.48 7.95 -31.24
N THR A 34 30.47 7.29 -30.69
CA THR A 34 29.16 7.11 -31.35
C THR A 34 28.29 8.37 -31.26
N TYR A 35 28.61 9.27 -30.36
CA TYR A 35 27.79 10.45 -30.03
C TYR A 35 28.48 11.75 -30.47
N PRO A 36 27.70 12.77 -30.92
CA PRO A 36 28.23 14.10 -31.20
C PRO A 36 28.93 14.68 -29.94
N GLY A 37 30.09 15.29 -30.16
CA GLY A 37 30.87 15.86 -29.04
C GLY A 37 31.60 14.85 -28.17
N ARG A 38 31.42 13.56 -28.38
CA ARG A 38 32.08 12.44 -27.69
C ARG A 38 31.99 12.54 -26.14
N PRO A 39 30.80 12.73 -25.57
CA PRO A 39 30.63 12.80 -24.12
C PRO A 39 30.99 11.48 -23.47
N ALA A 40 31.24 11.49 -22.15
CA ALA A 40 31.23 10.25 -21.37
C ALA A 40 29.86 9.57 -21.48
N VAL A 41 29.86 8.24 -21.54
CA VAL A 41 28.65 7.43 -21.68
C VAL A 41 28.52 6.51 -20.47
N THR A 42 27.36 6.54 -19.83
CA THR A 42 26.99 5.59 -18.79
C THR A 42 25.85 4.71 -19.31
N MET A 43 25.97 3.40 -19.12
CA MET A 43 24.93 2.44 -19.47
C MET A 43 24.24 1.94 -18.21
N HIS A 44 22.91 2.02 -18.20
CA HIS A 44 22.05 1.40 -17.20
C HIS A 44 21.23 0.30 -17.86
N GLU A 45 21.12 -0.84 -17.19
CA GLU A 45 20.34 -1.97 -17.68
C GLU A 45 19.09 -2.13 -16.84
N THR A 46 17.93 -2.19 -17.48
CA THR A 46 16.64 -2.51 -16.88
C THR A 46 16.14 -3.87 -17.35
N HIS A 47 15.03 -4.37 -16.83
CA HIS A 47 14.45 -5.64 -17.26
C HIS A 47 14.16 -5.66 -18.78
N ALA A 48 13.65 -4.56 -19.35
CA ALA A 48 13.15 -4.50 -20.71
C ALA A 48 13.98 -3.61 -21.64
N SER A 49 14.98 -2.86 -21.14
CA SER A 49 15.71 -1.88 -21.95
C SER A 49 17.16 -1.73 -21.51
N TRP A 50 17.99 -1.27 -22.45
CA TRP A 50 19.29 -0.65 -22.17
C TRP A 50 19.17 0.87 -22.32
N VAL A 51 19.70 1.61 -21.36
CA VAL A 51 19.64 3.07 -21.28
C VAL A 51 21.06 3.63 -21.34
N PHE A 52 21.37 4.40 -22.38
CA PHE A 52 22.67 5.02 -22.56
C PHE A 52 22.57 6.53 -22.31
N VAL A 53 23.19 7.00 -21.26
CA VAL A 53 23.29 8.43 -20.92
C VAL A 53 24.57 8.98 -21.53
N ALA A 54 24.43 9.88 -22.50
CA ALA A 54 25.52 10.46 -23.27
C ALA A 54 25.46 12.01 -23.20
N GLY A 55 25.98 12.57 -22.12
CA GLY A 55 25.93 14.01 -21.85
C GLY A 55 24.48 14.51 -21.68
N SER A 56 24.03 15.44 -22.53
CA SER A 56 22.67 16.00 -22.48
C SER A 56 21.61 15.14 -23.16
N ARG A 57 21.96 13.96 -23.64
CA ARG A 57 21.05 13.02 -24.33
C ARG A 57 21.08 11.65 -23.68
N THR A 58 19.90 11.05 -23.63
CA THR A 58 19.69 9.67 -23.17
C THR A 58 19.02 8.89 -24.28
N TYR A 59 19.49 7.67 -24.53
CA TYR A 59 18.95 6.77 -25.56
C TYR A 59 18.50 5.47 -24.89
N LYS A 60 17.19 5.17 -24.93
CA LYS A 60 16.59 3.96 -24.36
C LYS A 60 16.28 2.98 -25.49
N ILE A 61 16.85 1.78 -25.44
CA ILE A 61 16.75 0.74 -26.46
C ILE A 61 16.06 -0.46 -25.85
N LYS A 62 15.00 -0.92 -26.50
CA LYS A 62 14.24 -2.08 -26.05
C LYS A 62 15.03 -3.36 -26.25
N LYS A 63 15.06 -4.24 -25.24
CA LYS A 63 15.66 -5.58 -25.36
C LYS A 63 14.79 -6.48 -26.22
N PRO A 64 15.37 -7.39 -27.06
CA PRO A 64 14.60 -8.33 -27.88
C PRO A 64 14.02 -9.47 -27.03
N LEU A 65 13.01 -9.17 -26.19
CA LEU A 65 12.36 -10.06 -25.25
C LEU A 65 10.98 -10.45 -25.74
N ALA A 66 10.55 -11.66 -25.37
CA ALA A 66 9.15 -12.10 -25.46
C ALA A 66 8.75 -12.61 -24.06
N LEU A 67 8.07 -11.78 -23.29
CA LEU A 67 7.46 -12.10 -22.00
C LEU A 67 5.95 -12.13 -22.19
N GLY A 68 5.21 -12.83 -21.35
CA GLY A 68 3.77 -13.04 -21.54
C GLY A 68 2.94 -11.78 -21.76
N PHE A 69 3.37 -10.64 -21.19
CA PHE A 69 2.74 -9.32 -21.33
C PHE A 69 3.51 -8.34 -22.24
N LEU A 70 4.72 -8.70 -22.67
CA LEU A 70 5.64 -7.83 -23.39
C LEU A 70 6.30 -8.61 -24.53
N ASP A 71 6.12 -8.13 -25.77
CA ASP A 71 6.75 -8.76 -26.94
C ASP A 71 7.54 -7.74 -27.76
N TYR A 72 8.83 -7.73 -27.54
CA TYR A 72 9.85 -6.97 -28.27
C TYR A 72 10.74 -7.87 -29.14
N SER A 73 10.30 -9.08 -29.47
CA SER A 73 11.11 -10.09 -30.17
C SER A 73 11.57 -9.66 -31.54
N THR A 74 10.76 -8.87 -32.27
CA THR A 74 11.11 -8.40 -33.63
C THR A 74 11.48 -6.92 -33.62
N LEU A 75 12.33 -6.52 -34.60
CA LEU A 75 12.71 -5.13 -34.81
C LEU A 75 11.49 -4.22 -35.02
N ALA A 76 10.51 -4.69 -35.78
CA ALA A 76 9.27 -3.94 -36.07
C ALA A 76 8.47 -3.66 -34.77
N ARG A 77 8.40 -4.65 -33.86
CA ARG A 77 7.74 -4.50 -32.55
C ARG A 77 8.50 -3.53 -31.65
N ARG A 78 9.84 -3.60 -31.63
CA ARG A 78 10.66 -2.64 -30.84
C ARG A 78 10.50 -1.22 -31.39
N ARG A 79 10.45 -1.04 -32.69
CA ARG A 79 10.13 0.27 -33.29
C ARG A 79 8.76 0.79 -32.86
N ALA A 80 7.74 -0.06 -32.95
CA ALA A 80 6.38 0.30 -32.53
C ALA A 80 6.34 0.70 -31.03
N ALA A 81 7.03 -0.06 -30.19
CA ALA A 81 7.14 0.22 -28.76
C ALA A 81 7.87 1.55 -28.48
N CYS A 82 8.97 1.84 -29.18
CA CYS A 82 9.65 3.13 -29.05
C CYS A 82 8.74 4.31 -29.46
N ARG A 83 7.97 4.15 -30.52
CA ARG A 83 7.01 5.18 -30.96
C ARG A 83 5.88 5.38 -29.97
N GLU A 84 5.34 4.29 -29.43
CA GLU A 84 4.29 4.35 -28.41
C GLU A 84 4.82 4.99 -27.13
N GLU A 85 6.04 4.65 -26.69
CA GLU A 85 6.66 5.28 -25.52
C GLU A 85 6.80 6.79 -25.70
N VAL A 86 7.30 7.25 -26.84
CA VAL A 86 7.36 8.70 -27.13
C VAL A 86 5.97 9.31 -27.13
N ARG A 87 5.01 8.69 -27.83
CA ARG A 87 3.63 9.20 -27.94
C ARG A 87 2.94 9.41 -26.59
N VAL A 88 3.04 8.41 -25.71
CA VAL A 88 2.34 8.48 -24.41
C VAL A 88 3.04 9.44 -23.44
N ASN A 89 4.37 9.48 -23.46
CA ASN A 89 5.15 10.29 -22.53
C ASN A 89 5.22 11.76 -22.91
N GLN A 90 5.09 12.13 -24.18
CA GLN A 90 5.08 13.53 -24.63
C GLN A 90 3.93 14.35 -24.02
N SER A 91 2.87 13.70 -23.54
CA SER A 91 1.77 14.41 -22.86
C SER A 91 2.15 15.01 -21.51
N LEU A 92 3.15 14.42 -20.82
CA LEU A 92 3.61 14.84 -19.49
C LEU A 92 5.07 15.36 -19.49
N ALA A 93 5.84 15.01 -20.51
CA ALA A 93 7.25 15.33 -20.61
C ALA A 93 7.68 15.67 -22.05
N PRO A 94 7.03 16.67 -22.71
CA PRO A 94 7.31 16.99 -24.13
C PRO A 94 8.75 17.44 -24.36
N ASP A 95 9.37 18.11 -23.40
CA ASP A 95 10.76 18.57 -23.50
C ASP A 95 11.79 17.47 -23.24
N ILE A 96 11.36 16.33 -22.67
CA ILE A 96 12.23 15.19 -22.38
C ILE A 96 12.19 14.17 -23.51
N TYR A 97 11.02 13.75 -23.98
CA TYR A 97 10.88 12.75 -25.05
C TYR A 97 10.96 13.40 -26.43
N LEU A 98 12.15 13.36 -27.03
CA LEU A 98 12.44 14.10 -28.26
C LEU A 98 11.99 13.37 -29.55
N GLY A 99 11.94 12.02 -29.49
CA GLY A 99 11.51 11.22 -30.60
C GLY A 99 12.15 9.84 -30.68
N VAL A 100 11.96 9.17 -31.81
CA VAL A 100 12.58 7.87 -32.11
C VAL A 100 13.74 8.06 -33.06
N ARG A 101 14.86 7.39 -32.81
CA ARG A 101 16.02 7.31 -33.67
C ARG A 101 16.20 5.88 -34.18
N ALA A 102 16.44 5.74 -35.48
CA ALA A 102 16.96 4.51 -36.02
C ALA A 102 18.45 4.40 -35.74
N ILE A 103 18.94 3.21 -35.51
CA ILE A 103 20.36 2.90 -35.45
C ILE A 103 20.72 2.13 -36.73
N VAL A 104 21.68 2.62 -37.50
CA VAL A 104 22.13 2.00 -38.73
C VAL A 104 23.59 1.57 -38.60
N ALA A 105 23.91 0.42 -39.17
CA ALA A 105 25.26 -0.10 -39.24
C ALA A 105 26.00 0.38 -40.50
N SER A 106 27.28 0.72 -40.34
CA SER A 106 28.20 1.00 -41.47
C SER A 106 29.52 0.28 -41.18
N GLY A 107 29.63 -0.94 -41.69
CA GLY A 107 30.69 -1.86 -41.30
C GLY A 107 30.59 -2.20 -39.80
N LYS A 108 31.68 -1.95 -39.05
CA LYS A 108 31.70 -2.11 -37.55
C LYS A 108 31.27 -0.87 -36.78
N ARG A 109 30.81 0.19 -37.44
CA ARG A 109 30.36 1.43 -36.80
C ARG A 109 28.85 1.50 -36.83
N PHE A 110 28.29 2.11 -35.77
CA PHE A 110 26.86 2.39 -35.65
C PHE A 110 26.66 3.90 -35.52
N ARG A 111 25.56 4.38 -36.10
CA ARG A 111 25.16 5.80 -36.01
C ARG A 111 23.67 5.95 -35.84
N PHE A 112 23.25 7.01 -35.20
CA PHE A 112 21.84 7.40 -35.12
C PHE A 112 21.40 8.07 -36.43
N ALA A 113 20.19 7.74 -36.89
CA ALA A 113 19.55 8.28 -38.08
C ALA A 113 18.07 8.62 -37.77
N PRO A 114 17.39 9.39 -38.61
CA PRO A 114 15.96 9.63 -38.49
C PRO A 114 15.16 8.31 -38.49
N ASP A 115 14.02 8.29 -37.78
CA ASP A 115 13.10 7.16 -37.85
C ASP A 115 12.56 6.98 -39.26
N GLY A 116 12.54 5.74 -39.77
CA GLY A 116 12.03 5.41 -41.08
C GLY A 116 13.07 5.10 -42.13
N VAL A 117 14.37 5.20 -41.82
CA VAL A 117 15.42 4.73 -42.75
C VAL A 117 15.32 3.21 -42.97
N PRO A 118 15.53 2.70 -44.21
CA PRO A 118 15.29 1.29 -44.54
C PRO A 118 16.30 0.33 -43.87
N ASP A 119 17.54 0.76 -43.63
CA ASP A 119 18.65 -0.09 -43.19
C ASP A 119 18.84 -0.05 -41.65
N ALA A 120 17.78 0.26 -40.89
CA ALA A 120 17.84 0.27 -39.45
C ALA A 120 18.05 -1.13 -38.87
N VAL A 121 19.04 -1.28 -38.02
CA VAL A 121 19.33 -2.52 -37.30
C VAL A 121 18.71 -2.52 -35.89
N GLU A 122 18.42 -1.32 -35.34
CA GLU A 122 17.75 -1.15 -34.06
C GLU A 122 17.10 0.25 -33.96
N TYR A 123 16.28 0.45 -32.93
CA TYR A 123 15.63 1.72 -32.61
C TYR A 123 15.85 2.12 -31.16
N ALA A 124 15.95 3.43 -30.95
CA ALA A 124 16.08 4.03 -29.64
C ALA A 124 15.06 5.16 -29.42
N VAL A 125 14.53 5.28 -28.23
CA VAL A 125 13.89 6.52 -27.78
C VAL A 125 14.99 7.51 -27.44
N GLU A 126 15.01 8.67 -28.11
CA GLU A 126 15.90 9.77 -27.78
C GLU A 126 15.23 10.69 -26.78
N MET A 127 15.92 10.94 -25.66
CA MET A 127 15.46 11.77 -24.58
C MET A 127 16.48 12.87 -24.26
N ARG A 128 16.02 13.99 -23.69
CA ARG A 128 16.89 14.91 -22.97
C ARG A 128 17.25 14.27 -21.62
N THR A 129 18.53 14.25 -21.27
CA THR A 129 18.96 13.83 -19.93
C THR A 129 18.41 14.79 -18.90
N PHE A 130 17.84 14.28 -17.83
CA PHE A 130 17.40 15.05 -16.68
C PHE A 130 18.16 14.61 -15.42
N ASP A 131 18.22 15.48 -14.43
CA ASP A 131 18.85 15.19 -13.15
C ASP A 131 17.84 14.51 -12.21
N GLU A 132 18.13 13.28 -11.80
CA GLU A 132 17.30 12.51 -10.86
C GLU A 132 17.20 13.21 -9.49
N ALA A 133 18.17 14.06 -9.10
CA ALA A 133 18.08 14.88 -7.90
C ALA A 133 16.90 15.88 -7.92
N GLY A 134 16.35 16.16 -9.12
CA GLY A 134 15.17 16.99 -9.31
C GLY A 134 13.84 16.25 -9.24
N THR A 135 13.85 14.93 -9.08
CA THR A 135 12.64 14.12 -8.88
C THR A 135 12.15 14.24 -7.43
N LEU A 136 10.88 13.85 -7.18
CA LEU A 136 10.37 13.76 -5.80
C LEU A 136 11.23 12.80 -4.96
N ALA A 137 11.68 11.67 -5.54
CA ALA A 137 12.57 10.73 -4.87
C ALA A 137 13.93 11.36 -4.51
N GLY A 138 14.56 12.05 -5.45
CA GLY A 138 15.83 12.74 -5.22
C GLY A 138 15.72 13.86 -4.17
N LEU A 139 14.59 14.59 -4.18
CA LEU A 139 14.34 15.62 -3.16
C LEU A 139 14.10 15.03 -1.77
N ILE A 140 13.44 13.88 -1.68
CA ILE A 140 13.26 13.14 -0.42
C ILE A 140 14.62 12.68 0.11
N ALA A 141 15.43 12.04 -0.72
CA ALA A 141 16.77 11.57 -0.36
C ALA A 141 17.68 12.70 0.14
N ALA A 142 17.56 13.88 -0.44
CA ALA A 142 18.32 15.08 -0.04
C ALA A 142 17.69 15.88 1.12
N ASP A 143 16.57 15.42 1.71
CA ASP A 143 15.77 16.16 2.71
C ASP A 143 15.37 17.59 2.24
N ARG A 144 15.10 17.72 0.95
CA ARG A 144 14.76 18.98 0.28
C ARG A 144 13.32 19.05 -0.22
N LEU A 145 12.49 18.03 0.07
CA LEU A 145 11.09 18.03 -0.31
C LEU A 145 10.34 19.15 0.41
N ARG A 146 9.57 19.94 -0.34
CA ARG A 146 8.77 21.07 0.15
C ARG A 146 7.34 20.97 -0.35
N TYR A 147 6.42 21.68 0.32
CA TYR A 147 5.02 21.75 -0.07
C TYR A 147 4.83 22.23 -1.52
N GLU A 148 5.63 23.22 -1.96
CA GLU A 148 5.55 23.80 -3.30
C GLU A 148 5.79 22.75 -4.39
N HIS A 149 6.69 21.79 -4.15
CA HIS A 149 6.98 20.69 -5.07
C HIS A 149 5.76 19.79 -5.25
N LEU A 150 5.10 19.47 -4.13
CA LEU A 150 3.89 18.64 -4.13
C LEU A 150 2.72 19.37 -4.77
N ALA A 151 2.57 20.67 -4.48
CA ALA A 151 1.53 21.49 -5.06
C ALA A 151 1.69 21.64 -6.59
N ALA A 152 2.92 21.76 -7.07
CA ALA A 152 3.21 21.80 -8.51
C ALA A 152 2.87 20.45 -9.17
N ALA A 153 3.36 19.34 -8.60
CA ALA A 153 3.07 17.99 -9.08
C ALA A 153 1.57 17.68 -9.10
N ALA A 154 0.85 18.01 -8.02
CA ALA A 154 -0.58 17.76 -7.92
C ALA A 154 -1.40 18.50 -8.99
N ARG A 155 -1.08 19.78 -9.24
CA ARG A 155 -1.75 20.57 -10.30
C ARG A 155 -1.45 20.01 -11.69
N MET A 156 -0.19 19.68 -11.98
CA MET A 156 0.20 19.05 -13.25
C MET A 156 -0.57 17.75 -13.47
N LEU A 157 -0.65 16.89 -12.46
CA LEU A 157 -1.37 15.63 -12.55
C LEU A 157 -2.89 15.83 -12.70
N ALA A 158 -3.47 16.81 -12.01
CA ALA A 158 -4.89 17.14 -12.16
C ALA A 158 -5.20 17.65 -13.59
N ASP A 159 -4.36 18.51 -14.14
CA ASP A 159 -4.51 19.01 -15.51
C ASP A 159 -4.33 17.90 -16.54
N PHE A 160 -3.34 17.05 -16.34
CA PHE A 160 -3.13 15.86 -17.17
C PHE A 160 -4.34 14.93 -17.13
N HIS A 161 -4.80 14.52 -15.95
CA HIS A 161 -5.96 13.63 -15.82
C HIS A 161 -7.24 14.24 -16.41
N ARG A 162 -7.42 15.55 -16.30
CA ARG A 162 -8.57 16.25 -16.87
C ARG A 162 -8.56 16.22 -18.40
N SER A 163 -7.39 16.38 -19.00
CA SER A 163 -7.20 16.39 -20.46
C SER A 163 -6.99 15.00 -21.08
N ALA A 164 -6.60 14.01 -20.30
CA ALA A 164 -6.36 12.66 -20.76
C ALA A 164 -7.63 12.02 -21.37
N PRO A 165 -7.51 11.20 -22.42
CA PRO A 165 -8.65 10.50 -23.02
C PRO A 165 -9.46 9.70 -22.00
N LEU A 166 -10.78 9.69 -22.17
CA LEU A 166 -11.66 8.79 -21.42
C LEU A 166 -11.34 7.35 -21.76
N ALA A 167 -11.32 6.50 -20.74
CA ALA A 167 -11.05 5.07 -20.91
C ALA A 167 -12.29 4.23 -20.53
N PRO A 168 -12.89 3.50 -21.47
CA PRO A 168 -14.01 2.61 -21.18
C PRO A 168 -13.55 1.30 -20.51
N GLY A 169 -14.51 0.58 -19.92
CA GLY A 169 -14.28 -0.78 -19.42
C GLY A 169 -13.79 -0.88 -17.98
N TRP A 170 -13.79 0.22 -17.23
CA TRP A 170 -13.52 0.22 -15.80
C TRP A 170 -14.82 0.05 -15.00
N GLY A 171 -14.83 -0.90 -14.09
CA GLY A 171 -15.96 -1.20 -13.22
C GLY A 171 -15.54 -2.13 -12.08
N PRO A 172 -16.48 -2.53 -11.20
CA PRO A 172 -16.17 -3.42 -10.08
C PRO A 172 -15.43 -4.69 -10.49
N ASP A 173 -15.88 -5.35 -11.56
CA ASP A 173 -15.25 -6.60 -12.05
C ASP A 173 -13.78 -6.36 -12.44
N ARG A 174 -13.49 -5.25 -13.15
CA ARG A 174 -12.13 -4.93 -13.53
C ARG A 174 -11.25 -4.56 -12.33
N VAL A 175 -11.80 -3.84 -11.36
CA VAL A 175 -11.11 -3.52 -10.10
C VAL A 175 -10.78 -4.80 -9.33
N LEU A 176 -11.70 -5.76 -9.29
CA LEU A 176 -11.46 -7.04 -8.64
C LEU A 176 -10.43 -7.89 -9.40
N ASP A 177 -10.47 -7.89 -10.74
CA ASP A 177 -9.53 -8.63 -11.57
C ASP A 177 -8.07 -8.20 -11.36
N ILE A 178 -7.80 -6.89 -11.24
CA ILE A 178 -6.42 -6.43 -10.99
C ILE A 178 -5.89 -6.89 -9.63
N TRP A 179 -6.76 -6.96 -8.62
CA TRP A 179 -6.40 -7.48 -7.30
C TRP A 179 -6.16 -9.00 -7.35
N ARG A 180 -7.09 -9.77 -7.92
CA ARG A 180 -6.98 -11.23 -8.05
C ARG A 180 -5.71 -11.62 -8.79
N THR A 181 -5.48 -11.03 -9.95
CA THR A 181 -4.29 -11.32 -10.73
C THR A 181 -3.00 -11.06 -9.94
N ASN A 182 -2.93 -9.91 -9.24
CA ASN A 182 -1.75 -9.60 -8.44
C ASN A 182 -1.54 -10.56 -7.27
N LEU A 183 -2.61 -10.98 -6.60
CA LEU A 183 -2.55 -11.91 -5.46
C LEU A 183 -2.26 -13.34 -5.89
N GLU A 184 -2.81 -13.80 -7.03
CA GLU A 184 -2.50 -15.09 -7.63
C GLU A 184 -1.01 -15.18 -7.98
N GLU A 185 -0.48 -14.19 -8.70
CA GLU A 185 0.94 -14.12 -9.05
C GLU A 185 1.84 -14.04 -7.81
N LEU A 186 1.43 -13.33 -6.76
CA LEU A 186 2.16 -13.27 -5.50
C LEU A 186 2.18 -14.61 -4.79
N GLY A 187 1.07 -15.37 -4.84
CA GLY A 187 0.97 -16.72 -4.27
C GLY A 187 1.84 -17.77 -4.97
N GLU A 188 2.24 -17.53 -6.22
CA GLU A 188 3.16 -18.40 -6.98
C GLU A 188 4.65 -18.15 -6.64
N ILE A 189 4.97 -17.05 -5.95
CA ILE A 189 6.33 -16.67 -5.58
C ILE A 189 6.61 -17.11 -4.15
N GLU A 190 7.84 -17.50 -3.83
CA GLU A 190 8.25 -17.76 -2.46
C GLU A 190 8.11 -16.49 -1.61
N HIS A 191 7.30 -16.58 -0.55
CA HIS A 191 7.02 -15.48 0.36
C HIS A 191 6.93 -15.97 1.81
N PRO A 192 7.04 -15.09 2.83
CA PRO A 192 6.87 -15.47 4.23
C PRO A 192 5.48 -16.08 4.49
N ALA A 193 5.43 -17.16 5.28
CA ALA A 193 4.16 -17.83 5.63
C ALA A 193 3.17 -16.92 6.41
N SER A 194 3.66 -15.83 7.01
CA SER A 194 2.83 -14.81 7.65
C SER A 194 2.07 -13.91 6.66
N TRP A 195 2.40 -13.97 5.37
CA TRP A 195 1.67 -13.22 4.34
C TRP A 195 0.38 -13.96 3.97
N ARG A 196 -0.71 -13.52 4.54
CA ARG A 196 -2.03 -14.16 4.40
C ARG A 196 -2.74 -13.64 3.15
N ILE A 197 -2.38 -14.20 1.99
CA ILE A 197 -2.96 -13.85 0.68
C ILE A 197 -4.45 -14.14 0.64
N ASP A 198 -4.88 -15.22 1.27
CA ASP A 198 -6.29 -15.60 1.42
C ASP A 198 -7.14 -14.50 2.10
N VAL A 199 -6.61 -13.87 3.15
CA VAL A 199 -7.27 -12.76 3.86
C VAL A 199 -7.37 -11.52 2.96
N LEU A 200 -6.31 -11.23 2.19
CA LEU A 200 -6.31 -10.09 1.26
C LEU A 200 -7.27 -10.29 0.09
N GLN A 201 -7.41 -11.52 -0.39
CA GLN A 201 -8.37 -11.84 -1.43
C GLN A 201 -9.80 -11.64 -0.94
N ALA A 202 -10.14 -12.16 0.23
CA ALA A 202 -11.45 -11.96 0.85
C ALA A 202 -11.75 -10.47 1.09
N PHE A 203 -10.75 -9.71 1.57
CA PHE A 203 -10.86 -8.26 1.72
C PHE A 203 -11.19 -7.56 0.40
N ALA A 204 -10.46 -7.85 -0.67
CA ALA A 204 -10.66 -7.21 -1.96
C ALA A 204 -12.07 -7.50 -2.52
N GLU A 205 -12.55 -8.73 -2.40
CA GLU A 205 -13.90 -9.13 -2.83
C GLU A 205 -14.98 -8.36 -2.08
N ARG A 206 -14.90 -8.30 -0.75
CA ARG A 206 -15.86 -7.58 0.09
C ARG A 206 -15.80 -6.07 -0.12
N PHE A 207 -14.60 -5.51 -0.25
CA PHE A 207 -14.45 -4.09 -0.50
C PHE A 207 -15.10 -3.68 -1.83
N VAL A 208 -14.81 -4.42 -2.91
CA VAL A 208 -15.38 -4.12 -4.24
C VAL A 208 -16.90 -4.30 -4.24
N GLU A 209 -17.43 -5.31 -3.58
CA GLU A 209 -18.87 -5.52 -3.41
C GLU A 209 -19.52 -4.31 -2.73
N ALA A 210 -18.98 -3.87 -1.59
CA ALA A 210 -19.50 -2.74 -0.81
C ALA A 210 -19.40 -1.40 -1.56
N HIS A 211 -18.34 -1.19 -2.35
CA HIS A 211 -18.08 0.06 -3.05
C HIS A 211 -18.47 0.03 -4.54
N ALA A 212 -19.16 -1.00 -5.00
CA ALA A 212 -19.52 -1.18 -6.42
C ALA A 212 -20.29 0.02 -7.01
N ALA A 213 -21.19 0.61 -6.23
CA ALA A 213 -21.96 1.80 -6.65
C ALA A 213 -21.06 3.02 -6.83
N GLU A 214 -20.11 3.25 -5.92
CA GLU A 214 -19.15 4.35 -6.02
C GLU A 214 -18.24 4.18 -7.24
N ILE A 215 -17.69 2.97 -7.46
CA ILE A 215 -16.81 2.66 -8.61
C ILE A 215 -17.56 2.94 -9.92
N ARG A 216 -18.81 2.47 -10.07
CA ARG A 216 -19.62 2.74 -11.27
C ARG A 216 -19.93 4.23 -11.43
N ARG A 217 -20.27 4.92 -10.36
CA ARG A 217 -20.54 6.36 -10.37
C ARG A 217 -19.31 7.14 -10.83
N ARG A 218 -18.12 6.81 -10.35
CA ARG A 218 -16.86 7.46 -10.75
C ARG A 218 -16.58 7.27 -12.24
N ALA A 219 -16.79 6.05 -12.75
CA ALA A 219 -16.69 5.77 -14.19
C ALA A 219 -17.68 6.61 -15.01
N ALA A 220 -18.94 6.70 -14.56
CA ALA A 220 -19.97 7.52 -15.23
C ALA A 220 -19.64 9.02 -15.20
N LEU A 221 -18.96 9.51 -14.16
CA LEU A 221 -18.48 10.90 -14.08
C LEU A 221 -17.23 11.16 -14.93
N GLY A 222 -16.75 10.19 -15.71
CA GLY A 222 -15.58 10.35 -16.57
C GLY A 222 -14.26 10.46 -15.79
N LEU A 223 -14.18 9.87 -14.60
CA LEU A 223 -12.95 9.84 -13.79
C LEU A 223 -12.04 8.66 -14.15
N VAL A 224 -12.40 7.87 -15.16
CA VAL A 224 -11.56 6.81 -15.72
C VAL A 224 -10.86 7.35 -16.96
N ARG A 225 -9.54 7.40 -16.89
CA ARG A 225 -8.71 8.08 -17.88
C ARG A 225 -7.56 7.21 -18.37
N ASP A 226 -6.99 7.59 -19.50
CA ASP A 226 -5.71 7.05 -19.98
C ASP A 226 -4.58 7.71 -19.16
N GLY A 227 -4.38 7.23 -17.93
CA GLY A 227 -3.48 7.75 -16.89
C GLY A 227 -2.01 7.40 -17.10
N HIS A 228 -1.20 7.47 -16.04
CA HIS A 228 0.24 7.17 -16.09
C HIS A 228 0.53 5.67 -16.00
N GLY A 229 -0.06 4.98 -15.04
CA GLY A 229 0.07 3.54 -14.82
C GLY A 229 1.29 3.08 -14.01
N ASP A 230 2.32 3.94 -13.83
CA ASP A 230 3.48 3.71 -12.94
C ASP A 230 3.93 5.03 -12.29
N LEU A 231 2.99 5.69 -11.61
CA LEU A 231 3.21 7.02 -11.06
C LEU A 231 3.92 6.95 -9.71
N ARG A 232 5.26 7.04 -9.73
CA ARG A 232 6.14 6.94 -8.55
C ARG A 232 6.99 8.20 -8.34
N CYS A 233 7.54 8.38 -7.14
CA CYS A 233 8.36 9.54 -6.81
C CYS A 233 9.58 9.74 -7.74
N GLU A 234 10.16 8.66 -8.23
CA GLU A 234 11.29 8.70 -9.17
C GLU A 234 10.89 9.12 -10.59
N HIS A 235 9.61 9.04 -10.92
CA HIS A 235 9.08 9.41 -12.24
C HIS A 235 8.54 10.84 -12.29
N VAL A 236 8.41 11.54 -11.17
CA VAL A 236 7.89 12.91 -11.10
C VAL A 236 9.01 13.90 -10.85
N LEU A 237 9.37 14.65 -11.88
CA LEU A 237 10.30 15.78 -11.82
C LEU A 237 9.56 17.04 -11.41
N VAL A 238 10.17 17.82 -10.52
CA VAL A 238 9.60 19.09 -10.04
C VAL A 238 10.61 20.24 -10.13
N THR A 239 11.86 19.95 -10.40
CA THR A 239 12.91 20.94 -10.60
C THR A 239 13.98 20.40 -11.56
N PRO A 240 14.60 21.19 -12.48
CA PRO A 240 14.26 22.59 -12.77
C PRO A 240 12.98 22.73 -13.60
N ALA A 241 12.45 21.64 -14.15
CA ALA A 241 11.24 21.61 -14.97
C ALA A 241 10.25 20.61 -14.38
N LEU A 242 8.97 20.91 -14.52
CA LEU A 242 7.86 20.05 -14.08
C LEU A 242 7.50 19.05 -15.18
N ALA A 243 7.63 17.75 -14.88
CA ALA A 243 7.32 16.68 -15.82
C ALA A 243 7.04 15.36 -15.09
N ALA A 244 6.38 14.41 -15.78
CA ALA A 244 6.35 13.03 -15.34
C ALA A 244 6.78 12.12 -16.51
N VAL A 245 7.66 11.17 -16.20
CA VAL A 245 8.32 10.28 -17.19
C VAL A 245 7.96 8.82 -16.92
N ASP A 246 8.29 7.96 -17.88
CA ASP A 246 8.12 6.50 -17.78
C ASP A 246 6.65 6.05 -17.61
N ARG A 247 5.74 6.77 -18.30
CA ARG A 247 4.35 6.35 -18.43
C ARG A 247 4.29 5.01 -19.18
N VAL A 248 3.51 4.06 -18.67
CA VAL A 248 3.41 2.70 -19.23
C VAL A 248 2.99 2.74 -20.69
N GLU A 249 3.83 2.22 -21.59
CA GLU A 249 3.56 2.18 -23.03
C GLU A 249 3.10 0.80 -23.52
N PHE A 250 3.58 -0.28 -22.89
CA PHE A 250 3.46 -1.65 -23.40
C PHE A 250 2.08 -2.26 -23.21
N ASP A 251 1.33 -1.84 -22.19
CA ASP A 251 -0.05 -2.29 -21.94
C ASP A 251 -0.97 -1.14 -21.55
N PRO A 252 -1.89 -0.72 -22.45
CA PRO A 252 -2.86 0.31 -22.14
C PRO A 252 -3.80 -0.03 -20.97
N HIS A 253 -4.01 -1.31 -20.66
CA HIS A 253 -4.88 -1.71 -19.55
C HIS A 253 -4.29 -1.35 -18.17
N LEU A 254 -2.97 -1.21 -18.06
CA LEU A 254 -2.30 -0.81 -16.81
C LEU A 254 -2.43 0.70 -16.53
N ARG A 255 -2.67 1.53 -17.56
CA ARG A 255 -2.81 2.98 -17.41
C ARG A 255 -4.24 3.50 -17.56
N ARG A 256 -5.16 2.68 -18.14
CA ARG A 256 -6.59 3.03 -18.26
C ARG A 256 -7.30 2.69 -16.96
N VAL A 257 -7.19 3.59 -16.01
CA VAL A 257 -7.63 3.40 -14.64
C VAL A 257 -8.40 4.61 -14.12
N ASP A 258 -9.08 4.46 -12.99
CA ASP A 258 -9.60 5.61 -12.26
C ASP A 258 -8.45 6.53 -11.82
N VAL A 259 -8.63 7.84 -11.95
CA VAL A 259 -7.61 8.84 -11.53
C VAL A 259 -7.24 8.70 -10.05
N ALA A 260 -8.16 8.19 -9.22
CA ALA A 260 -7.86 7.86 -7.83
C ALA A 260 -6.87 6.70 -7.71
N CYS A 261 -6.95 5.71 -8.60
CA CYS A 261 -6.02 4.57 -8.64
C CYS A 261 -4.62 5.01 -9.09
N ASP A 262 -4.53 5.87 -10.11
CA ASP A 262 -3.26 6.40 -10.60
C ASP A 262 -2.58 7.29 -9.53
N LEU A 263 -3.35 8.21 -8.92
CA LEU A 263 -2.86 9.06 -7.83
C LEU A 263 -2.45 8.26 -6.59
N ALA A 264 -3.16 7.15 -6.29
CA ALA A 264 -2.89 6.29 -5.15
C ALA A 264 -1.50 5.63 -5.24
N PHE A 265 -0.98 5.40 -6.44
CA PHE A 265 0.38 4.89 -6.60
C PHE A 265 1.42 5.87 -6.05
N LEU A 266 1.33 7.15 -6.41
CA LEU A 266 2.25 8.17 -5.92
C LEU A 266 2.11 8.41 -4.41
N THR A 267 0.88 8.45 -3.90
CA THR A 267 0.66 8.61 -2.46
C THR A 267 1.18 7.42 -1.66
N MET A 268 1.02 6.21 -2.17
CA MET A 268 1.61 5.00 -1.59
C MET A 268 3.14 5.07 -1.56
N ASP A 269 3.79 5.48 -2.67
CA ASP A 269 5.25 5.56 -2.74
C ASP A 269 5.81 6.66 -1.81
N LEU A 270 5.09 7.79 -1.66
CA LEU A 270 5.41 8.82 -0.65
C LEU A 270 5.31 8.25 0.78
N GLU A 271 4.23 7.53 1.11
CA GLU A 271 4.07 6.91 2.43
C GLU A 271 5.13 5.84 2.69
N ALA A 272 5.47 5.02 1.70
CA ALA A 272 6.52 4.01 1.79
C ALA A 272 7.91 4.61 2.07
N ARG A 273 8.14 5.86 1.64
CA ARG A 273 9.35 6.65 1.92
C ARG A 273 9.24 7.48 3.21
N GLY A 274 8.24 7.23 4.06
CA GLY A 274 8.03 7.94 5.33
C GLY A 274 7.44 9.35 5.18
N GLN A 275 7.00 9.76 3.99
CA GLN A 275 6.51 11.10 3.69
C GLN A 275 4.97 11.17 3.72
N ARG A 276 4.34 10.71 4.81
CA ARG A 276 2.88 10.70 4.95
C ARG A 276 2.24 12.08 4.83
N TRP A 277 2.91 13.12 5.36
CA TRP A 277 2.44 14.51 5.23
C TRP A 277 2.39 14.94 3.76
N ALA A 278 3.37 14.48 2.96
CA ALA A 278 3.47 14.81 1.55
C ALA A 278 2.38 14.12 0.73
N ALA A 279 2.05 12.86 1.05
CA ALA A 279 0.93 12.15 0.46
C ALA A 279 -0.41 12.89 0.70
N GLN A 280 -0.63 13.38 1.93
CA GLN A 280 -1.83 14.16 2.25
C GLN A 280 -1.84 15.52 1.53
N ALA A 281 -0.73 16.25 1.53
CA ALA A 281 -0.61 17.54 0.84
C ALA A 281 -0.86 17.41 -0.67
N LEU A 282 -0.37 16.34 -1.30
CA LEU A 282 -0.61 16.04 -2.70
C LEU A 282 -2.11 15.82 -2.97
N VAL A 283 -2.79 15.02 -2.15
CA VAL A 283 -4.24 14.74 -2.27
C VAL A 283 -5.07 16.00 -2.10
N ASP A 284 -4.76 16.82 -1.11
CA ASP A 284 -5.52 18.05 -0.83
C ASP A 284 -5.35 19.04 -1.98
N THR A 285 -4.13 19.27 -2.46
CA THR A 285 -3.90 20.16 -3.62
C THR A 285 -4.54 19.64 -4.91
N TYR A 286 -4.52 18.31 -5.12
CA TYR A 286 -5.19 17.70 -6.28
C TYR A 286 -6.71 17.92 -6.24
N ARG A 287 -7.30 17.83 -5.04
CA ARG A 287 -8.73 18.16 -4.82
C ARG A 287 -9.01 19.64 -5.06
N ASP A 288 -8.17 20.53 -4.55
CA ASP A 288 -8.28 21.98 -4.74
C ASP A 288 -8.13 22.39 -6.20
N ALA A 289 -7.40 21.61 -7.00
CA ALA A 289 -7.32 21.75 -8.45
C ALA A 289 -8.61 21.30 -9.17
N GLY A 290 -9.66 20.89 -8.44
CA GLY A 290 -10.99 20.61 -8.96
C GLY A 290 -11.18 19.21 -9.53
N LEU A 291 -10.31 18.24 -9.19
CA LEU A 291 -10.47 16.85 -9.60
C LEU A 291 -10.60 15.94 -8.38
N SER A 292 -11.57 15.02 -8.40
CA SER A 292 -11.85 14.16 -7.26
C SER A 292 -10.80 13.05 -7.09
N PRO A 293 -10.02 13.06 -6.01
CA PRO A 293 -9.06 11.98 -5.71
C PRO A 293 -9.72 10.70 -5.18
N GLY A 294 -11.06 10.67 -5.07
CA GLY A 294 -11.81 9.61 -4.37
C GLY A 294 -11.87 9.80 -2.85
N GLY A 295 -12.76 9.05 -2.19
CA GLY A 295 -12.81 8.94 -0.73
C GLY A 295 -11.56 8.30 -0.15
N GLU A 296 -11.33 8.46 1.16
CA GLU A 296 -10.13 7.90 1.81
C GLU A 296 -10.06 6.38 1.72
N GLN A 297 -11.18 5.71 1.93
CA GLN A 297 -11.29 4.25 1.83
C GLN A 297 -10.86 3.76 0.44
N LEU A 298 -11.38 4.38 -0.63
CA LEU A 298 -11.07 4.01 -2.00
C LEU A 298 -9.60 4.27 -2.35
N ARG A 299 -9.03 5.41 -1.90
CA ARG A 299 -7.60 5.70 -2.08
C ARG A 299 -6.73 4.70 -1.34
N ALA A 300 -7.07 4.37 -0.08
CA ALA A 300 -6.34 3.39 0.72
C ALA A 300 -6.41 2.00 0.08
N PHE A 301 -7.55 1.61 -0.48
CA PHE A 301 -7.72 0.36 -1.22
C PHE A 301 -6.80 0.30 -2.45
N PHE A 302 -6.76 1.32 -3.28
CA PHE A 302 -5.87 1.35 -4.45
C PHE A 302 -4.39 1.46 -4.04
N ALA A 303 -4.07 2.23 -3.00
CA ALA A 303 -2.71 2.32 -2.48
C ALA A 303 -2.22 0.96 -1.92
N ALA A 304 -3.10 0.20 -1.25
CA ALA A 304 -2.80 -1.16 -0.80
C ALA A 304 -2.47 -2.09 -1.97
N HIS A 305 -3.28 -2.05 -3.05
CA HIS A 305 -2.99 -2.80 -4.27
C HIS A 305 -1.57 -2.48 -4.79
N TRP A 306 -1.22 -1.21 -4.94
CA TRP A 306 0.09 -0.82 -5.46
C TRP A 306 1.24 -1.19 -4.52
N ALA A 307 1.06 -1.11 -3.21
CA ALA A 307 2.05 -1.57 -2.24
C ALA A 307 2.34 -3.08 -2.41
N LEU A 308 1.29 -3.90 -2.59
CA LEU A 308 1.41 -5.34 -2.83
C LEU A 308 2.03 -5.67 -4.20
N VAL A 309 1.70 -4.90 -5.25
CA VAL A 309 2.37 -5.02 -6.56
C VAL A 309 3.86 -4.74 -6.43
N ARG A 310 4.24 -3.69 -5.71
CA ARG A 310 5.65 -3.35 -5.48
C ARG A 310 6.38 -4.35 -4.58
N ALA A 311 5.69 -4.91 -3.58
CA ALA A 311 6.23 -6.00 -2.76
C ALA A 311 6.56 -7.22 -3.62
N LYS A 312 5.63 -7.63 -4.50
CA LYS A 312 5.84 -8.72 -5.48
C LYS A 312 7.05 -8.45 -6.38
N VAL A 313 7.13 -7.27 -6.99
CA VAL A 313 8.26 -6.90 -7.86
C VAL A 313 9.58 -6.93 -7.09
N GLY A 314 9.58 -6.51 -5.82
CA GLY A 314 10.76 -6.58 -4.94
C GLY A 314 11.22 -8.01 -4.67
N LEU A 315 10.30 -8.97 -4.44
CA LEU A 315 10.63 -10.39 -4.27
C LEU A 315 11.23 -11.00 -5.55
N ILE A 316 10.68 -10.66 -6.71
CA ILE A 316 11.19 -11.15 -8.00
C ILE A 316 12.61 -10.61 -8.26
N ALA A 317 12.86 -9.33 -7.94
CA ALA A 317 14.15 -8.69 -8.18
C ALA A 317 15.26 -9.18 -7.23
N THR A 318 14.92 -9.66 -6.04
CA THR A 318 15.88 -10.11 -5.01
C THR A 318 15.39 -11.44 -4.41
N PRO A 319 15.61 -12.57 -5.10
CA PRO A 319 15.25 -13.88 -4.56
C PRO A 319 15.99 -14.13 -3.24
N GLY A 320 15.23 -14.52 -2.19
CA GLY A 320 15.79 -14.82 -0.86
C GLY A 320 15.67 -13.70 0.17
N GLY A 321 15.08 -12.53 -0.16
CA GLY A 321 14.56 -11.56 0.81
C GLY A 321 15.58 -10.89 1.75
N ALA A 322 16.89 -11.01 1.50
CA ALA A 322 17.92 -10.36 2.31
C ALA A 322 17.94 -8.85 2.02
N SER A 323 17.14 -8.11 2.76
CA SER A 323 17.17 -6.66 2.79
C SER A 323 18.01 -6.21 3.99
N GLU A 324 19.22 -5.74 3.75
CA GLU A 324 19.94 -4.98 4.77
C GLU A 324 19.21 -3.65 5.02
N ALA A 325 18.79 -3.42 6.24
CA ALA A 325 18.15 -2.18 6.66
C ALA A 325 19.19 -1.05 6.72
N GLY A 326 18.91 0.08 6.09
CA GLY A 326 19.71 1.29 6.26
C GLY A 326 19.61 2.32 5.15
N GLY A 327 19.25 3.56 5.47
CA GLY A 327 19.46 4.81 4.74
C GLY A 327 18.87 4.87 3.32
N ASP A 328 18.80 5.87 2.67
CA ASP A 328 18.62 6.28 1.24
C ASP A 328 18.13 5.26 0.15
N ARG A 329 17.63 4.09 0.56
CA ARG A 329 17.23 2.98 -0.31
C ARG A 329 15.71 2.96 -0.58
N PRO A 330 15.26 2.52 -1.78
CA PRO A 330 13.85 2.22 -2.02
C PRO A 330 13.30 1.20 -1.01
N PRO A 331 12.02 1.32 -0.58
CA PRO A 331 11.41 0.40 0.37
C PRO A 331 11.51 -1.07 -0.09
N GLY A 332 11.86 -1.97 0.82
CA GLY A 332 11.97 -3.40 0.56
C GLY A 332 10.61 -4.11 0.48
N ALA A 333 10.59 -5.35 -0.01
CA ALA A 333 9.36 -6.13 -0.18
C ALA A 333 8.55 -6.28 1.13
N ALA A 334 9.23 -6.54 2.26
CA ALA A 334 8.57 -6.69 3.56
C ALA A 334 7.98 -5.38 4.09
N GLU A 335 8.65 -4.25 3.85
CA GLU A 335 8.15 -2.92 4.23
C GLU A 335 6.93 -2.54 3.41
N LEU A 336 6.96 -2.82 2.09
CA LEU A 336 5.84 -2.59 1.18
C LEU A 336 4.65 -3.51 1.48
N TRP A 337 4.90 -4.78 1.85
CA TRP A 337 3.85 -5.67 2.33
C TRP A 337 3.18 -5.12 3.59
N SER A 338 3.98 -4.73 4.60
CA SER A 338 3.47 -4.16 5.84
C SER A 338 2.68 -2.86 5.60
N LEU A 339 3.12 -2.03 4.64
CA LEU A 339 2.35 -0.86 4.22
C LEU A 339 1.02 -1.27 3.58
N GLY A 340 1.02 -2.28 2.71
CA GLY A 340 -0.19 -2.83 2.09
C GLY A 340 -1.21 -3.30 3.13
N GLU A 341 -0.78 -4.04 4.16
CA GLU A 341 -1.63 -4.46 5.28
C GLU A 341 -2.24 -3.25 6.02
N ARG A 342 -1.42 -2.25 6.37
CA ARG A 342 -1.90 -1.03 7.03
C ARG A 342 -2.93 -0.27 6.19
N LEU A 343 -2.70 -0.18 4.88
CA LEU A 343 -3.62 0.45 3.95
C LEU A 343 -4.94 -0.31 3.82
N CYS A 344 -4.91 -1.64 3.86
CA CYS A 344 -6.13 -2.46 3.93
C CYS A 344 -6.93 -2.18 5.21
N TRP A 345 -6.27 -1.99 6.36
CA TRP A 345 -6.95 -1.58 7.59
C TRP A 345 -7.54 -0.17 7.48
N ARG A 346 -6.83 0.78 6.87
CA ARG A 346 -7.34 2.14 6.59
C ARG A 346 -8.54 2.12 5.65
N ALA A 347 -8.55 1.24 4.65
CA ALA A 347 -9.68 1.09 3.73
C ALA A 347 -10.94 0.54 4.42
N ARG A 348 -10.81 -0.16 5.54
CA ARG A 348 -11.93 -0.64 6.38
C ARG A 348 -12.57 0.45 7.27
N ALA A 349 -12.01 1.65 7.30
CA ALA A 349 -12.48 2.75 8.15
C ALA A 349 -13.91 3.22 7.79
N PRO A 350 -14.64 3.87 8.71
CA PRO A 350 -14.32 4.02 10.13
C PRO A 350 -14.58 2.75 10.93
N LEU A 351 -13.64 2.33 11.78
CA LEU A 351 -13.68 1.05 12.49
C LEU A 351 -13.44 1.22 14.00
N ALA A 352 -14.30 0.63 14.81
CA ALA A 352 -14.12 0.48 16.26
C ALA A 352 -13.98 -1.00 16.60
N VAL A 353 -12.86 -1.41 17.21
CA VAL A 353 -12.61 -2.78 17.65
C VAL A 353 -12.56 -2.79 19.18
N LEU A 354 -13.58 -3.39 19.82
CA LEU A 354 -13.60 -3.59 21.26
C LEU A 354 -13.10 -4.99 21.60
N ILE A 355 -11.92 -5.10 22.21
CA ILE A 355 -11.34 -6.36 22.64
C ILE A 355 -11.64 -6.57 24.12
N CYS A 356 -12.42 -7.58 24.46
CA CYS A 356 -12.87 -7.87 25.81
C CYS A 356 -12.58 -9.32 26.25
N GLY A 357 -12.75 -9.58 27.55
CA GLY A 357 -12.52 -10.89 28.16
C GLY A 357 -11.84 -10.78 29.53
N PRO A 358 -11.76 -11.86 30.31
CA PRO A 358 -11.13 -11.86 31.64
C PRO A 358 -9.65 -11.47 31.61
N ALA A 359 -9.08 -11.14 32.74
CA ALA A 359 -7.64 -10.90 32.85
C ALA A 359 -6.84 -12.14 32.40
N ALA A 360 -5.67 -11.91 31.83
CA ALA A 360 -4.80 -12.93 31.27
C ALA A 360 -5.38 -13.75 30.07
N SER A 361 -6.55 -13.36 29.54
CA SER A 361 -7.14 -14.01 28.35
C SER A 361 -6.42 -13.69 27.02
N GLY A 362 -5.42 -12.80 26.98
CA GLY A 362 -4.66 -12.49 25.76
C GLY A 362 -5.04 -11.17 25.08
N LYS A 363 -6.05 -10.44 25.56
CA LYS A 363 -6.55 -9.18 25.01
C LYS A 363 -5.46 -8.19 24.59
N SER A 364 -4.60 -7.81 25.53
CA SER A 364 -3.59 -6.78 25.30
C SER A 364 -2.52 -7.21 24.30
N THR A 365 -2.25 -8.51 24.19
CA THR A 365 -1.34 -9.06 23.17
C THR A 365 -1.96 -8.92 21.78
N LEU A 366 -3.23 -9.32 21.64
CA LEU A 366 -3.98 -9.17 20.38
C LEU A 366 -4.14 -7.69 20.01
N ALA A 367 -4.49 -6.84 20.98
CA ALA A 367 -4.65 -5.39 20.76
C ALA A 367 -3.35 -4.72 20.31
N ALA A 368 -2.23 -5.05 20.95
CA ALA A 368 -0.92 -4.49 20.60
C ALA A 368 -0.50 -4.91 19.17
N GLU A 369 -0.68 -6.18 18.81
CA GLU A 369 -0.34 -6.65 17.47
C GLU A 369 -1.27 -6.07 16.40
N LEU A 370 -2.57 -5.95 16.69
CA LEU A 370 -3.50 -5.28 15.79
C LEU A 370 -3.11 -3.81 15.59
N THR A 371 -2.72 -3.09 16.65
CA THR A 371 -2.21 -1.72 16.56
C THR A 371 -0.97 -1.64 15.66
N ARG A 372 -0.03 -2.57 15.83
CA ARG A 372 1.20 -2.62 15.04
C ARG A 372 0.93 -2.79 13.54
N ARG A 373 -0.09 -3.61 13.17
CA ARG A 373 -0.44 -3.88 11.77
C ARG A 373 -1.36 -2.84 11.15
N SER A 374 -2.23 -2.23 11.96
CA SER A 374 -3.26 -1.31 11.47
C SER A 374 -2.90 0.17 11.65
N GLU A 375 -1.96 0.48 12.56
CA GLU A 375 -1.70 1.83 13.07
C GLU A 375 -2.94 2.48 13.75
N LEU A 376 -3.98 1.69 14.04
CA LEU A 376 -5.11 2.21 14.80
C LEU A 376 -4.69 2.51 16.24
N PRO A 377 -5.10 3.65 16.80
CA PRO A 377 -4.80 3.99 18.18
C PRO A 377 -5.47 3.02 19.14
N ILE A 378 -4.76 2.66 20.23
CA ILE A 378 -5.28 1.83 21.30
C ILE A 378 -5.66 2.69 22.50
N VAL A 379 -6.83 2.41 23.09
CA VAL A 379 -7.30 2.98 24.35
C VAL A 379 -7.51 1.83 25.33
N SER A 380 -6.68 1.76 26.39
CA SER A 380 -6.70 0.68 27.38
C SER A 380 -7.39 1.13 28.66
N SER A 381 -8.31 0.30 29.18
CA SER A 381 -8.98 0.53 30.47
C SER A 381 -8.00 0.58 31.64
N ASP A 382 -6.94 -0.23 31.62
CA ASP A 382 -5.93 -0.25 32.67
C ASP A 382 -5.12 1.06 32.70
N LEU A 383 -4.73 1.57 31.52
CA LEU A 383 -4.01 2.85 31.42
C LEU A 383 -4.90 4.05 31.76
N VAL A 384 -6.17 4.02 31.36
CA VAL A 384 -7.14 5.07 31.74
C VAL A 384 -7.33 5.07 33.27
N ARG A 385 -7.50 3.91 33.91
CA ARG A 385 -7.62 3.75 35.35
C ARG A 385 -6.41 4.32 36.10
N LYS A 386 -5.21 3.94 35.70
CA LYS A 386 -3.95 4.43 36.30
C LYS A 386 -3.81 5.94 36.17
N ARG A 387 -4.16 6.49 35.01
CA ARG A 387 -4.13 7.95 34.79
C ARG A 387 -5.13 8.69 35.71
N LEU A 388 -6.35 8.17 35.84
CA LEU A 388 -7.35 8.73 36.79
C LEU A 388 -6.89 8.61 38.24
N ALA A 389 -6.21 7.53 38.59
CA ALA A 389 -5.65 7.30 39.93
C ALA A 389 -4.40 8.15 40.22
N GLY A 390 -3.85 8.87 39.23
CA GLY A 390 -2.63 9.66 39.37
C GLY A 390 -1.36 8.82 39.56
N VAL A 391 -1.37 7.54 39.08
CA VAL A 391 -0.21 6.63 39.18
C VAL A 391 0.41 6.40 37.83
N GLY A 392 1.70 6.09 37.81
CA GLY A 392 2.44 5.80 36.58
C GLY A 392 1.95 4.54 35.84
N ALA A 393 2.24 4.42 34.56
CA ALA A 393 1.83 3.27 33.75
C ALA A 393 2.40 1.95 34.31
N ASP A 394 3.59 1.99 34.89
CA ASP A 394 4.31 0.84 35.47
C ASP A 394 4.00 0.61 36.97
N GLU A 395 3.30 1.56 37.59
CA GLU A 395 2.90 1.44 38.97
C GLU A 395 1.58 0.67 39.12
N ARG A 396 1.38 0.05 40.28
CA ARG A 396 0.12 -0.64 40.60
C ARG A 396 -0.94 0.33 41.09
N ALA A 397 -2.13 0.24 40.51
CA ALA A 397 -3.29 0.91 41.07
C ALA A 397 -3.70 0.26 42.42
N ARG A 398 -4.15 1.08 43.37
CA ARG A 398 -4.59 0.60 44.70
C ARG A 398 -5.93 -0.11 44.60
N PRO A 399 -6.30 -0.99 45.56
CA PRO A 399 -7.57 -1.70 45.55
C PRO A 399 -8.81 -0.80 45.45
N GLU A 400 -8.77 0.40 46.02
CA GLU A 400 -9.84 1.40 45.97
C GLU A 400 -10.18 1.85 44.55
N HIS A 401 -9.20 1.84 43.63
CA HIS A 401 -9.38 2.19 42.23
C HIS A 401 -10.10 1.10 41.40
N TYR A 402 -10.41 -0.05 42.01
CA TYR A 402 -11.20 -1.13 41.43
C TYR A 402 -12.63 -1.21 41.95
N LEU A 403 -13.01 -0.32 42.89
CA LEU A 403 -14.37 -0.23 43.40
C LEU A 403 -15.33 0.27 42.31
N ALA A 404 -16.62 -0.07 42.44
CA ALA A 404 -17.64 0.20 41.43
C ALA A 404 -17.75 1.69 41.01
N PRO A 405 -17.68 2.71 41.87
CA PRO A 405 -17.72 4.11 41.45
C PRO A 405 -16.54 4.49 40.57
N PHE A 406 -15.32 4.13 40.94
CA PHE A 406 -14.10 4.43 40.19
C PHE A 406 -14.06 3.64 38.87
N THR A 407 -14.55 2.41 38.85
CA THR A 407 -14.69 1.60 37.63
C THR A 407 -15.65 2.29 36.67
N ARG A 408 -16.78 2.82 37.10
CA ARG A 408 -17.71 3.57 36.26
C ARG A 408 -17.04 4.78 35.62
N GLU A 409 -16.37 5.62 36.39
CA GLU A 409 -15.61 6.78 35.89
C GLU A 409 -14.54 6.36 34.88
N THR A 410 -13.86 5.23 35.13
CA THR A 410 -12.88 4.66 34.19
C THR A 410 -13.52 4.34 32.83
N TYR A 411 -14.69 3.69 32.81
CA TYR A 411 -15.36 3.33 31.56
C TYR A 411 -15.99 4.54 30.84
N GLU A 412 -16.48 5.53 31.57
CA GLU A 412 -16.93 6.81 31.00
C GLU A 412 -15.76 7.53 30.31
N ARG A 413 -14.60 7.61 30.97
CA ARG A 413 -13.39 8.22 30.38
C ARG A 413 -12.83 7.39 29.21
N LEU A 414 -12.91 6.07 29.31
CA LEU A 414 -12.53 5.16 28.23
C LEU A 414 -13.37 5.43 26.97
N ALA A 415 -14.68 5.58 27.13
CA ALA A 415 -15.62 5.88 26.06
C ALA A 415 -15.34 7.25 25.41
N GLN A 416 -15.09 8.28 26.24
CA GLN A 416 -14.70 9.62 25.73
C GLN A 416 -13.41 9.58 24.92
N ASN A 417 -12.39 8.88 25.42
CA ASN A 417 -11.10 8.74 24.71
C ASN A 417 -11.25 7.97 23.39
N ALA A 418 -12.08 6.93 23.38
CA ALA A 418 -12.37 6.16 22.17
C ALA A 418 -13.08 7.02 21.11
N SER A 419 -14.09 7.81 21.52
CA SER A 419 -14.79 8.74 20.62
C SER A 419 -13.86 9.82 20.08
N LEU A 420 -12.97 10.35 20.91
CA LEU A 420 -11.96 11.31 20.48
C LEU A 420 -10.97 10.70 19.48
N ALA A 421 -10.56 9.46 19.68
CA ALA A 421 -9.72 8.74 18.72
C ALA A 421 -10.43 8.56 17.39
N LEU A 422 -11.69 8.15 17.37
CA LEU A 422 -12.51 8.00 16.17
C LEU A 422 -12.71 9.32 15.40
N SER A 423 -12.86 10.44 16.10
CA SER A 423 -13.02 11.74 15.45
C SER A 423 -11.75 12.30 14.80
N ARG A 424 -10.58 11.78 15.19
CA ARG A 424 -9.26 12.25 14.72
C ARG A 424 -8.55 11.25 13.81
N GLN A 425 -8.96 10.00 13.88
CA GLN A 425 -8.33 8.87 13.19
C GLN A 425 -9.42 8.05 12.47
N TYR A 426 -9.03 7.16 11.59
CA TYR A 426 -9.96 6.30 10.86
C TYR A 426 -10.47 5.10 11.68
N GLY A 427 -10.09 4.97 12.96
CA GLY A 427 -10.59 3.90 13.82
C GLY A 427 -9.97 3.94 15.21
N VAL A 428 -10.38 3.01 16.06
CA VAL A 428 -9.87 2.83 17.42
C VAL A 428 -9.91 1.36 17.85
N ILE A 429 -8.91 0.95 18.61
CA ILE A 429 -8.89 -0.32 19.35
C ILE A 429 -9.11 0.01 20.82
N VAL A 430 -10.09 -0.64 21.44
CA VAL A 430 -10.37 -0.51 22.87
C VAL A 430 -10.02 -1.83 23.55
N ASP A 431 -9.04 -1.82 24.47
CA ASP A 431 -8.65 -2.96 25.31
C ASP A 431 -9.25 -2.81 26.71
N ALA A 432 -10.27 -3.59 27.01
CA ALA A 432 -10.95 -3.53 28.31
C ALA A 432 -11.46 -4.91 28.74
N THR A 433 -11.56 -5.15 30.05
CA THR A 433 -12.14 -6.41 30.55
C THR A 433 -13.61 -6.52 30.17
N CYS A 434 -14.39 -5.44 30.28
CA CYS A 434 -15.82 -5.40 29.96
C CYS A 434 -16.61 -6.53 30.65
N ARG A 435 -16.32 -6.77 31.97
CA ARG A 435 -16.80 -7.94 32.71
C ARG A 435 -18.31 -8.01 32.81
N SER A 436 -18.96 -6.87 33.09
CA SER A 436 -20.42 -6.80 33.24
C SER A 436 -21.08 -5.99 32.15
N ARG A 437 -22.34 -6.30 31.85
CA ARG A 437 -23.18 -5.51 30.91
C ARG A 437 -23.21 -4.03 31.32
N ARG A 438 -23.30 -3.77 32.61
CA ARG A 438 -23.33 -2.42 33.18
C ARG A 438 -22.05 -1.64 32.87
N ASP A 439 -20.86 -2.27 32.94
CA ASP A 439 -19.59 -1.61 32.73
C ASP A 439 -19.40 -1.26 31.25
N ARG A 440 -19.82 -2.15 30.31
CA ARG A 440 -19.63 -1.97 28.88
C ARG A 440 -20.71 -1.12 28.18
N ALA A 441 -21.90 -0.94 28.82
CA ALA A 441 -23.02 -0.22 28.20
C ALA A 441 -22.67 1.21 27.76
N PRO A 442 -22.05 2.09 28.58
CA PRO A 442 -21.70 3.44 28.17
C PRO A 442 -20.70 3.47 27.01
N LEU A 443 -19.76 2.53 26.99
CA LEU A 443 -18.77 2.41 25.93
C LEU A 443 -19.42 1.99 24.60
N LEU A 444 -20.27 0.97 24.64
CA LEU A 444 -21.00 0.48 23.47
C LEU A 444 -21.93 1.55 22.88
N GLU A 445 -22.61 2.30 23.75
CA GLU A 445 -23.48 3.41 23.34
C GLU A 445 -22.69 4.47 22.58
N GLN A 446 -21.55 4.93 23.11
CA GLN A 446 -20.73 5.94 22.45
C GLN A 446 -20.08 5.44 21.14
N LEU A 447 -19.58 4.19 21.13
CA LEU A 447 -19.01 3.61 19.92
C LEU A 447 -20.07 3.48 18.80
N ARG A 448 -21.30 3.09 19.13
CA ARG A 448 -22.43 3.05 18.18
C ARG A 448 -22.79 4.44 17.67
N ALA A 449 -22.87 5.42 18.56
CA ALA A 449 -23.22 6.81 18.19
C ALA A 449 -22.18 7.46 17.26
N SER A 450 -20.95 6.95 17.20
CA SER A 450 -19.89 7.47 16.32
C SER A 450 -20.13 7.18 14.84
N GLY A 451 -21.05 6.27 14.48
CA GLY A 451 -21.25 5.80 13.11
C GLY A 451 -20.14 4.87 12.57
N ALA A 452 -19.14 4.53 13.37
CA ALA A 452 -18.11 3.58 13.00
C ALA A 452 -18.64 2.13 13.01
N ARG A 453 -18.11 1.28 12.13
CA ARG A 453 -18.38 -0.15 12.21
C ARG A 453 -17.79 -0.69 13.51
N LEU A 454 -18.60 -1.34 14.33
CA LEU A 454 -18.19 -1.89 15.61
C LEU A 454 -18.04 -3.40 15.54
N LEU A 455 -16.84 -3.92 15.79
CA LEU A 455 -16.59 -5.33 16.05
C LEU A 455 -16.22 -5.51 17.53
N VAL A 456 -16.91 -6.41 18.22
CA VAL A 456 -16.58 -6.80 19.58
C VAL A 456 -15.89 -8.16 19.56
N ILE A 457 -14.68 -8.23 20.12
CA ILE A 457 -13.88 -9.44 20.21
C ILE A 457 -13.91 -9.95 21.64
N ARG A 458 -14.39 -11.16 21.84
CA ARG A 458 -14.26 -11.87 23.11
C ARG A 458 -13.04 -12.79 23.04
N CYS A 459 -12.01 -12.45 23.78
CA CYS A 459 -10.85 -13.32 23.94
C CYS A 459 -11.18 -14.47 24.90
N GLU A 460 -11.08 -15.69 24.40
CA GLU A 460 -11.32 -16.92 25.14
C GLU A 460 -10.01 -17.73 25.32
N VAL A 461 -9.90 -18.41 26.45
CA VAL A 461 -8.82 -19.34 26.77
C VAL A 461 -9.21 -20.19 27.97
N ALA A 462 -8.70 -21.39 28.08
CA ALA A 462 -8.93 -22.22 29.28
C ALA A 462 -8.38 -21.54 30.56
N LEU A 463 -9.11 -21.65 31.66
CA LEU A 463 -8.78 -21.02 32.94
C LEU A 463 -7.35 -21.38 33.39
N GLU A 464 -6.97 -22.66 33.28
CA GLU A 464 -5.64 -23.15 33.67
C GLU A 464 -4.52 -22.43 32.91
N ARG A 465 -4.73 -22.17 31.62
CA ARG A 465 -3.78 -21.43 30.78
C ARG A 465 -3.72 -19.95 31.14
N ALA A 466 -4.87 -19.34 31.45
CA ALA A 466 -4.92 -17.96 31.95
C ALA A 466 -4.17 -17.82 33.31
N LEU A 467 -4.36 -18.77 34.24
CA LEU A 467 -3.66 -18.80 35.52
C LEU A 467 -2.14 -18.99 35.32
N ALA A 468 -1.71 -19.86 34.42
CA ALA A 468 -0.31 -20.03 34.08
C ALA A 468 0.31 -18.74 33.52
N ARG A 469 -0.41 -18.03 32.62
CA ARG A 469 0.00 -16.73 32.11
C ARG A 469 0.09 -15.68 33.24
N ALA A 470 -0.88 -15.63 34.14
CA ALA A 470 -0.88 -14.70 35.27
C ALA A 470 0.31 -14.93 36.22
N ARG A 471 0.59 -16.19 36.59
CA ARG A 471 1.75 -16.56 37.43
C ARG A 471 3.08 -16.15 36.77
N ARG A 472 3.26 -16.44 35.46
CA ARG A 472 4.47 -16.05 34.74
C ARG A 472 4.69 -14.54 34.73
N ARG A 473 3.62 -13.75 34.58
CA ARG A 473 3.67 -12.28 34.59
C ARG A 473 3.94 -11.66 35.96
N MET A 474 3.75 -12.39 37.05
CA MET A 474 4.00 -11.86 38.42
C MET A 474 5.47 -11.47 38.63
N GLY A 475 6.41 -12.07 37.87
CA GLY A 475 7.83 -11.74 37.89
C GLY A 475 8.27 -10.63 36.95
N ASP A 476 7.38 -10.07 36.13
CA ASP A 476 7.70 -9.04 35.17
C ASP A 476 7.45 -7.63 35.72
N PRO A 477 8.49 -6.80 35.94
CA PRO A 477 8.34 -5.44 36.42
C PRO A 477 7.69 -4.47 35.44
N GLN A 478 7.69 -4.78 34.14
CA GLN A 478 7.13 -3.91 33.09
C GLN A 478 5.66 -4.22 32.73
N ARG A 479 4.98 -5.04 33.53
CA ARG A 479 3.59 -5.41 33.26
C ARG A 479 2.61 -4.26 33.47
N ALA A 480 1.72 -4.02 32.51
CA ALA A 480 0.65 -3.03 32.63
C ALA A 480 -0.52 -3.49 33.51
N SER A 481 -0.79 -4.80 33.58
CA SER A 481 -1.95 -5.35 34.31
C SER A 481 -1.61 -5.75 35.76
N ASP A 482 -2.45 -5.34 36.70
CA ASP A 482 -2.33 -5.61 38.15
C ASP A 482 -2.98 -6.94 38.56
N ALA A 483 -3.56 -7.72 37.64
CA ALA A 483 -4.34 -8.91 37.98
C ALA A 483 -3.48 -10.04 38.59
N THR A 484 -3.89 -10.49 39.77
CA THR A 484 -3.36 -11.68 40.44
C THR A 484 -4.11 -12.94 39.99
N PRO A 485 -3.60 -14.17 40.22
CA PRO A 485 -4.34 -15.40 39.92
C PRO A 485 -5.74 -15.44 40.51
N GLN A 486 -5.93 -14.93 41.73
CA GLN A 486 -7.24 -14.86 42.38
C GLN A 486 -8.20 -13.93 41.61
N VAL A 487 -7.73 -12.79 41.16
CA VAL A 487 -8.52 -11.86 40.33
C VAL A 487 -8.89 -12.51 39.00
N VAL A 488 -7.99 -13.28 38.40
CA VAL A 488 -8.28 -14.04 37.18
C VAL A 488 -9.41 -15.03 37.42
N GLU A 489 -9.34 -15.87 38.46
CA GLU A 489 -10.40 -16.84 38.78
C GLU A 489 -11.75 -16.17 39.02
N GLU A 490 -11.77 -15.06 39.78
CA GLU A 490 -13.00 -14.30 40.04
C GLU A 490 -13.59 -13.75 38.74
N GLN A 491 -12.77 -13.16 37.86
CA GLN A 491 -13.23 -12.63 36.60
C GLN A 491 -13.77 -13.71 35.65
N PHE A 492 -13.17 -14.89 35.60
CA PHE A 492 -13.69 -16.02 34.85
C PHE A 492 -15.06 -16.49 35.34
N ARG A 493 -15.29 -16.52 36.66
CA ARG A 493 -16.58 -16.90 37.25
C ARG A 493 -17.69 -15.87 37.04
N SER A 494 -17.31 -14.58 37.00
CA SER A 494 -18.27 -13.46 37.04
C SER A 494 -18.36 -12.69 35.70
N PHE A 495 -17.77 -13.22 34.63
CA PHE A 495 -17.87 -12.61 33.32
C PHE A 495 -19.27 -12.83 32.74
N GLU A 496 -20.01 -11.75 32.53
CA GLU A 496 -21.33 -11.79 31.90
C GLU A 496 -21.23 -11.93 30.39
N GLU A 497 -22.02 -12.85 29.81
CA GLU A 497 -22.08 -13.05 28.35
C GLU A 497 -22.46 -11.77 27.60
N LEU A 498 -22.12 -11.74 26.31
CA LEU A 498 -22.35 -10.59 25.42
C LEU A 498 -23.70 -10.71 24.69
N ASP A 499 -24.73 -11.17 25.39
CA ASP A 499 -26.04 -11.49 24.84
C ASP A 499 -26.90 -10.25 24.49
N GLU A 500 -26.47 -9.05 24.91
CA GLU A 500 -27.05 -7.78 24.49
C GLU A 500 -26.57 -7.32 23.11
N LEU A 501 -25.62 -8.04 22.51
CA LEU A 501 -25.07 -7.74 21.19
C LEU A 501 -25.58 -8.73 20.14
N PRO A 502 -25.82 -8.29 18.92
CA PRO A 502 -26.10 -9.21 17.83
C PRO A 502 -24.93 -10.20 17.64
N VAL A 503 -25.24 -11.46 17.42
CA VAL A 503 -24.23 -12.52 17.25
C VAL A 503 -23.23 -12.18 16.16
N ALA A 504 -23.67 -11.59 15.08
CA ALA A 504 -22.82 -11.18 13.94
C ALA A 504 -21.81 -10.07 14.28
N SER A 505 -21.97 -9.37 15.42
CA SER A 505 -21.05 -8.31 15.85
C SER A 505 -20.06 -8.76 16.93
N VAL A 506 -20.13 -10.04 17.33
CA VAL A 506 -19.25 -10.62 18.36
C VAL A 506 -18.42 -11.73 17.73
N LEU A 507 -17.11 -11.54 17.72
CA LEU A 507 -16.15 -12.56 17.37
C LEU A 507 -15.57 -13.18 18.63
N ARG A 508 -15.63 -14.51 18.77
CA ARG A 508 -14.99 -15.27 19.84
C ARG A 508 -13.64 -15.80 19.34
N VAL A 509 -12.55 -15.32 19.93
CA VAL A 509 -11.19 -15.67 19.53
C VAL A 509 -10.53 -16.54 20.58
N ASP A 510 -10.15 -17.77 20.20
CA ASP A 510 -9.31 -18.62 21.04
C ASP A 510 -7.86 -18.12 21.01
N THR A 511 -7.45 -17.44 22.07
CA THR A 511 -6.08 -16.90 22.21
C THR A 511 -5.02 -17.95 22.54
N ALA A 512 -5.37 -19.23 22.51
CA ALA A 512 -4.43 -20.35 22.51
C ALA A 512 -3.83 -20.62 21.14
N GLN A 513 -4.51 -20.21 20.07
CA GLN A 513 -4.08 -20.32 18.68
C GLN A 513 -2.90 -19.36 18.37
N PRO A 514 -2.16 -19.60 17.30
CA PRO A 514 -1.15 -18.66 16.81
C PRO A 514 -1.73 -17.25 16.59
N LEU A 515 -0.95 -16.22 16.89
CA LEU A 515 -1.42 -14.83 16.80
C LEU A 515 -1.78 -14.42 15.36
N GLU A 516 -1.10 -15.00 14.36
CA GLU A 516 -1.40 -14.79 12.94
C GLU A 516 -2.81 -15.27 12.58
N ASP A 517 -3.22 -16.43 13.08
CA ASP A 517 -4.55 -16.98 12.82
C ASP A 517 -5.64 -16.15 13.52
N GLN A 518 -5.38 -15.68 14.75
CA GLN A 518 -6.28 -14.78 15.47
C GLN A 518 -6.53 -13.48 14.68
N LEU A 519 -5.47 -12.90 14.11
CA LEU A 519 -5.56 -11.66 13.32
C LEU A 519 -6.25 -11.89 11.97
N ALA A 520 -6.00 -13.03 11.34
CA ALA A 520 -6.68 -13.42 10.12
C ALA A 520 -8.20 -13.57 10.34
N GLU A 521 -8.60 -14.27 11.40
CA GLU A 521 -10.00 -14.45 11.79
C GLU A 521 -10.67 -13.09 12.07
N LEU A 522 -9.96 -12.18 12.76
CA LEU A 522 -10.43 -10.83 13.04
C LEU A 522 -10.62 -10.01 11.75
N ALA A 523 -9.67 -10.05 10.83
CA ALA A 523 -9.76 -9.32 9.57
C ALA A 523 -10.96 -9.80 8.73
N LEU A 524 -11.13 -11.12 8.63
CA LEU A 524 -12.28 -11.73 7.93
C LEU A 524 -13.62 -11.36 8.59
N ALA A 525 -13.67 -11.30 9.92
CA ALA A 525 -14.87 -10.89 10.64
C ALA A 525 -15.23 -9.42 10.39
N VAL A 526 -14.24 -8.52 10.36
CA VAL A 526 -14.45 -7.11 10.00
C VAL A 526 -15.01 -6.99 8.58
N ASP A 527 -14.51 -7.76 7.64
CA ASP A 527 -14.95 -7.72 6.25
C ASP A 527 -16.36 -8.35 6.06
N ALA A 528 -16.73 -9.30 6.92
CA ALA A 528 -18.06 -9.90 6.93
C ALA A 528 -19.13 -9.04 7.60
N CYS A 529 -18.75 -8.14 8.52
CA CYS A 529 -19.65 -7.17 9.15
C CYS A 529 -20.01 -6.07 8.13
N GLY A 530 -21.03 -6.30 7.30
CA GLY A 530 -21.52 -5.34 6.30
C GLY A 530 -22.07 -4.05 6.92
N GLU A 531 -22.41 -3.04 6.08
CA GLU A 531 -22.94 -1.72 6.45
C GLU A 531 -24.25 -1.73 7.26
N GLY A 532 -24.90 -2.86 7.44
CA GLY A 532 -26.19 -3.01 8.14
C GLY A 532 -26.15 -2.76 9.66
N TRP A 533 -24.99 -2.49 10.24
CA TRP A 533 -24.84 -2.30 11.67
C TRP A 533 -25.08 -0.85 12.13
N ALA A 534 -24.80 0.15 11.30
CA ALA A 534 -24.98 1.58 11.63
C ALA A 534 -26.44 2.05 11.64
N ALA A 535 -27.39 1.22 11.17
CA ALA A 535 -28.78 1.62 10.89
C ALA A 535 -29.84 0.90 11.75
N ARG A 536 -29.47 0.21 12.84
CA ARG A 536 -30.49 -0.39 13.75
C ARG A 536 -30.28 0.01 15.20
#